data_e1c21342bc70c7180fb16365d5edfb0e
#
_entry.id   e1c21342bc70c7180fb16365d5edfb0e
#
_cell.length_a   1.000
_cell.length_b   1.000
_cell.length_c   1.000
_cell.angle_alpha   90.00
_cell.angle_beta   90.00
_cell.angle_gamma   90.00
#
_symmetry.space_group_name_H-M   'P 1'
#
loop_
_entity.id
_entity.type
_entity.pdbx_description
1 polymer ?
#
loop_
_entity_poly.entity_id
_entity_poly.type
_entity_poly.pdbx_seq_one_letter_code
_entity_poly.pdbx_strand_id
1 'polypeptide(L)'
;DMLALRTDMDALEIHEDNPGIDYQSLKSGVMHACGHDVHMSIVAAVALYLKESDSFDGRVRFIFQPAEEQAPGGALSMIEGGCLEGVSNIIGCHVYPKINAGRIAVKSGPIAATVELIDIKLKGMGGHTSRPNESVDLVWAQSQLVNSLEQSINHGIDQQEPVVLAFGKVEG
;
A
#
# COMPACT_ATOMS: atom_id res chain seq x y z
N ASP A 1 -3.52 -30.17 -3.55
CA ASP A 1 -3.71 -28.78 -3.17
C ASP A 1 -2.35 -28.13 -2.96
N MET A 2 -2.25 -26.85 -3.32
CA MET A 2 -1.02 -26.07 -3.18
C MET A 2 -1.33 -24.83 -2.31
N LEU A 3 -0.52 -24.62 -1.27
CA LEU A 3 -0.51 -23.40 -0.49
C LEU A 3 0.43 -22.38 -1.13
N ALA A 4 0.02 -21.11 -1.22
CA ALA A 4 0.94 -20.02 -1.54
C ALA A 4 1.27 -19.21 -0.29
N LEU A 5 2.53 -18.81 -0.16
CA LEU A 5 2.98 -17.79 0.78
C LEU A 5 3.43 -16.56 -0.01
N ARG A 6 2.75 -15.44 0.20
CA ARG A 6 3.01 -14.18 -0.50
C ARG A 6 3.72 -13.20 0.40
N THR A 7 4.72 -12.57 -0.14
CA THR A 7 5.33 -11.35 0.39
C THR A 7 5.41 -10.29 -0.72
N ASP A 8 5.31 -9.03 -0.33
CA ASP A 8 5.75 -7.89 -1.09
C ASP A 8 7.26 -7.71 -0.96
N MET A 9 7.88 -6.92 -1.86
CA MET A 9 9.33 -6.78 -1.85
C MET A 9 9.84 -5.39 -2.23
N ASP A 10 8.96 -4.46 -2.55
CA ASP A 10 9.35 -3.11 -2.93
C ASP A 10 9.63 -2.20 -1.73
N ALA A 11 10.44 -1.19 -1.96
CA ALA A 11 10.75 -0.12 -1.01
C ALA A 11 10.10 1.18 -1.47
N LEU A 12 9.97 2.12 -0.54
CA LEU A 12 9.39 3.44 -0.76
C LEU A 12 10.47 4.49 -1.05
N GLU A 13 10.15 5.49 -1.86
CA GLU A 13 11.01 6.65 -2.12
C GLU A 13 10.98 7.63 -0.93
N ILE A 14 11.48 7.16 0.21
CA ILE A 14 11.54 7.90 1.47
C ILE A 14 13.00 7.91 1.93
N HIS A 15 13.48 9.08 2.37
CA HIS A 15 14.78 9.17 3.00
C HIS A 15 14.75 8.54 4.38
N GLU A 16 15.62 7.56 4.61
CA GLU A 16 15.71 6.91 5.91
C GLU A 16 16.48 7.79 6.91
N ASP A 17 15.82 8.22 7.96
CA ASP A 17 16.40 9.01 9.05
C ASP A 17 16.31 8.22 10.37
N ASN A 18 17.11 7.16 10.46
CA ASN A 18 17.23 6.29 11.65
C ASN A 18 18.68 6.26 12.12
N PRO A 19 19.21 7.35 12.70
CA PRO A 19 20.61 7.39 13.12
C PRO A 19 20.88 6.33 14.20
N GLY A 20 22.00 5.62 14.05
CA GLY A 20 22.48 4.68 15.06
C GLY A 20 22.08 3.21 14.84
N ILE A 21 21.42 2.87 13.75
CA ILE A 21 21.25 1.49 13.30
C ILE A 21 22.29 1.14 12.23
N ASP A 22 22.77 -0.08 12.22
CA ASP A 22 23.81 -0.57 11.30
C ASP A 22 23.24 -1.27 10.05
N TYR A 23 21.92 -1.34 9.94
CA TYR A 23 21.18 -1.94 8.82
C TYR A 23 20.33 -0.93 8.02
N GLN A 24 20.74 0.33 8.01
CA GLN A 24 20.10 1.35 7.15
C GLN A 24 20.18 1.01 5.67
N SER A 25 19.25 1.55 4.88
CA SER A 25 19.29 1.47 3.43
C SER A 25 20.62 2.01 2.89
N LEU A 26 21.27 1.22 2.04
CA LEU A 26 22.47 1.66 1.31
C LEU A 26 22.15 2.55 0.12
N LYS A 27 20.88 2.67 -0.24
CA LYS A 27 20.39 3.51 -1.33
C LYS A 27 19.74 4.77 -0.75
N SER A 28 20.41 5.90 -0.91
CA SER A 28 19.88 7.19 -0.45
C SER A 28 18.52 7.48 -1.07
N GLY A 29 17.58 7.97 -0.25
CA GLY A 29 16.23 8.32 -0.67
C GLY A 29 15.29 7.12 -0.85
N VAL A 30 15.68 5.92 -0.44
CA VAL A 30 14.85 4.72 -0.52
C VAL A 30 14.96 3.93 0.79
N MET A 31 13.82 3.56 1.37
CA MET A 31 13.80 2.71 2.57
C MET A 31 12.60 1.76 2.56
N HIS A 32 12.69 0.67 3.33
CA HIS A 32 11.57 -0.22 3.61
C HIS A 32 10.67 0.33 4.72
N ALA A 33 10.04 1.50 4.48
CA ALA A 33 9.19 2.15 5.49
C ALA A 33 7.91 1.36 5.82
N CYS A 34 7.49 0.46 4.93
CA CYS A 34 6.33 -0.42 5.15
C CYS A 34 6.71 -1.80 5.71
N GLY A 35 8.01 -2.11 5.84
CA GLY A 35 8.48 -3.35 6.46
C GLY A 35 8.50 -4.57 5.52
N HIS A 36 8.51 -4.36 4.21
CA HIS A 36 8.56 -5.46 3.22
C HIS A 36 9.85 -6.29 3.32
N ASP A 37 10.95 -5.72 3.78
CA ASP A 37 12.19 -6.42 4.12
C ASP A 37 11.98 -7.50 5.20
N VAL A 38 11.19 -7.18 6.24
CA VAL A 38 10.80 -8.15 7.27
C VAL A 38 9.88 -9.22 6.68
N HIS A 39 8.91 -8.83 5.84
CA HIS A 39 8.00 -9.78 5.18
C HIS A 39 8.78 -10.78 4.31
N MET A 40 9.72 -10.30 3.48
CA MET A 40 10.59 -11.16 2.68
C MET A 40 11.41 -12.12 3.55
N SER A 41 11.96 -11.59 4.66
CA SER A 41 12.78 -12.38 5.58
C SER A 41 11.98 -13.50 6.23
N ILE A 42 10.73 -13.23 6.63
CA ILE A 42 9.82 -14.24 7.19
C ILE A 42 9.55 -15.34 6.16
N VAL A 43 9.16 -14.97 4.94
CA VAL A 43 8.82 -15.94 3.88
C VAL A 43 10.04 -16.75 3.47
N ALA A 44 11.23 -16.12 3.39
CA ALA A 44 12.48 -16.82 3.10
C ALA A 44 12.88 -17.81 4.22
N ALA A 45 12.73 -17.41 5.48
CA ALA A 45 12.99 -18.29 6.63
C ALA A 45 12.05 -19.51 6.64
N VAL A 46 10.76 -19.31 6.34
CA VAL A 46 9.79 -20.41 6.21
C VAL A 46 10.18 -21.33 5.05
N ALA A 47 10.62 -20.79 3.92
CA ALA A 47 11.05 -21.61 2.78
C ALA A 47 12.24 -22.51 3.14
N LEU A 48 13.24 -21.96 3.84
CA LEU A 48 14.39 -22.72 4.32
C LEU A 48 13.97 -23.79 5.34
N TYR A 49 13.14 -23.42 6.30
CA TYR A 49 12.63 -24.36 7.30
C TYR A 49 11.88 -25.53 6.67
N LEU A 50 10.97 -25.26 5.73
CA LEU A 50 10.20 -26.31 5.06
C LEU A 50 11.07 -27.20 4.19
N LYS A 51 12.13 -26.66 3.57
CA LYS A 51 13.09 -27.42 2.77
C LYS A 51 13.89 -28.42 3.62
N GLU A 52 14.19 -28.05 4.86
CA GLU A 52 14.97 -28.88 5.80
C GLU A 52 14.10 -29.81 6.65
N SER A 53 12.78 -29.64 6.60
CA SER A 53 11.84 -30.40 7.43
C SER A 53 11.41 -31.70 6.76
N ASP A 54 11.71 -32.83 7.38
CA ASP A 54 11.24 -34.13 6.96
C ASP A 54 9.74 -34.38 7.25
N SER A 55 9.11 -33.47 8.01
CA SER A 55 7.72 -33.62 8.45
C SER A 55 6.68 -32.95 7.55
N PHE A 56 7.12 -32.22 6.52
CA PHE A 56 6.23 -31.52 5.61
C PHE A 56 6.04 -32.30 4.32
N ASP A 57 4.85 -32.83 4.12
CA ASP A 57 4.43 -33.51 2.87
C ASP A 57 3.37 -32.63 2.16
N GLY A 58 3.83 -31.73 1.31
CA GLY A 58 2.96 -30.80 0.61
C GLY A 58 3.69 -29.97 -0.42
N ARG A 59 2.95 -29.14 -1.15
CA ARG A 59 3.51 -28.18 -2.11
C ARG A 59 3.22 -26.76 -1.63
N VAL A 60 4.28 -25.95 -1.53
CA VAL A 60 4.19 -24.53 -1.22
C VAL A 60 4.79 -23.72 -2.35
N ARG A 61 4.05 -22.72 -2.79
CA ARG A 61 4.53 -21.71 -3.75
C ARG A 61 4.88 -20.45 -2.98
N PHE A 62 6.11 -20.00 -3.13
CA PHE A 62 6.57 -18.72 -2.57
C PHE A 62 6.43 -17.64 -3.64
N ILE A 63 5.70 -16.57 -3.31
CA ILE A 63 5.40 -15.46 -4.21
C ILE A 63 6.04 -14.20 -3.65
N PHE A 64 7.00 -13.64 -4.40
CA PHE A 64 7.66 -12.38 -4.09
C PHE A 64 7.12 -11.32 -5.05
N GLN A 65 6.17 -10.53 -4.58
CA GLN A 65 5.45 -9.56 -5.39
C GLN A 65 6.17 -8.22 -5.43
N PRO A 66 6.53 -7.70 -6.62
CA PRO A 66 7.03 -6.34 -6.77
C PRO A 66 5.89 -5.32 -6.79
N ALA A 67 6.22 -4.04 -6.63
CA ALA A 67 5.34 -2.89 -6.83
C ALA A 67 3.98 -3.00 -6.11
N GLU A 68 4.01 -3.31 -4.82
CA GLU A 68 2.81 -3.31 -3.98
C GLU A 68 2.34 -1.87 -3.72
N GLU A 69 3.29 -0.96 -3.52
CA GLU A 69 3.08 0.44 -3.17
C GLU A 69 2.79 1.36 -4.38
N GLN A 70 2.80 0.83 -5.60
CA GLN A 70 2.67 1.61 -6.83
C GLN A 70 1.53 1.08 -7.69
N ALA A 71 0.66 1.98 -8.15
CA ALA A 71 -0.38 1.62 -9.12
C ALA A 71 0.23 1.45 -10.54
N PRO A 72 -0.21 0.48 -11.33
CA PRO A 72 -1.32 -0.46 -11.11
C PRO A 72 -0.96 -1.68 -10.23
N GLY A 73 0.25 -1.75 -9.70
CA GLY A 73 0.74 -2.83 -8.85
C GLY A 73 1.25 -4.05 -9.61
N GLY A 74 2.15 -4.80 -8.96
CA GLY A 74 2.72 -6.00 -9.57
C GLY A 74 1.84 -7.24 -9.49
N ALA A 75 0.78 -7.23 -8.67
CA ALA A 75 -0.06 -8.40 -8.45
C ALA A 75 -0.76 -8.88 -9.73
N LEU A 76 -1.32 -7.98 -10.52
CA LEU A 76 -2.04 -8.34 -11.76
C LEU A 76 -1.14 -9.05 -12.76
N SER A 77 0.04 -8.50 -13.02
CA SER A 77 1.00 -9.11 -13.97
C SER A 77 1.49 -10.48 -13.49
N MET A 78 1.65 -10.68 -12.19
CA MET A 78 2.02 -11.98 -11.64
C MET A 78 0.87 -12.99 -11.75
N ILE A 79 -0.37 -12.57 -11.56
CA ILE A 79 -1.56 -13.42 -11.75
C ILE A 79 -1.68 -13.83 -13.22
N GLU A 80 -1.55 -12.89 -14.14
CA GLU A 80 -1.52 -13.15 -15.58
C GLU A 80 -0.37 -14.10 -15.97
N GLY A 81 0.78 -13.99 -15.29
CA GLY A 81 1.92 -14.90 -15.42
C GLY A 81 1.72 -16.28 -14.75
N GLY A 82 0.55 -16.57 -14.19
CA GLY A 82 0.19 -17.89 -13.66
C GLY A 82 0.65 -18.14 -12.22
N CYS A 83 1.00 -17.11 -11.45
CA CYS A 83 1.48 -17.32 -10.08
C CYS A 83 0.44 -17.99 -9.15
N LEU A 84 -0.84 -17.97 -9.50
CA LEU A 84 -1.93 -18.61 -8.73
C LEU A 84 -2.41 -19.92 -9.34
N GLU A 85 -1.81 -20.43 -10.41
CA GLU A 85 -2.21 -21.69 -11.01
C GLU A 85 -2.02 -22.86 -10.04
N GLY A 86 -3.10 -23.59 -9.76
CA GLY A 86 -3.12 -24.73 -8.84
C GLY A 86 -3.03 -24.36 -7.36
N VAL A 87 -3.06 -23.06 -7.01
CA VAL A 87 -3.09 -22.59 -5.63
C VAL A 87 -4.50 -22.67 -5.11
N SER A 88 -4.70 -23.36 -3.97
CA SER A 88 -5.99 -23.47 -3.29
C SER A 88 -6.15 -22.48 -2.15
N ASN A 89 -5.05 -22.08 -1.52
CA ASN A 89 -5.04 -21.11 -0.44
C ASN A 89 -3.78 -20.23 -0.55
N ILE A 90 -3.90 -18.98 -0.12
CA ILE A 90 -2.80 -18.02 -0.06
C ILE A 90 -2.74 -17.40 1.33
N ILE A 91 -1.54 -17.29 1.87
CA ILE A 91 -1.26 -16.62 3.14
C ILE A 91 -0.29 -15.47 2.85
N GLY A 92 -0.61 -14.29 3.37
CA GLY A 92 0.30 -13.15 3.49
C GLY A 92 0.37 -12.72 4.95
N CYS A 93 1.44 -12.05 5.32
CA CYS A 93 1.57 -11.40 6.62
C CYS A 93 2.00 -9.95 6.43
N HIS A 94 1.65 -9.12 7.40
CA HIS A 94 2.13 -7.75 7.45
C HIS A 94 2.60 -7.42 8.86
N VAL A 95 3.75 -6.75 9.00
CA VAL A 95 4.21 -6.23 10.29
C VAL A 95 3.26 -5.14 10.78
N TYR A 96 3.00 -5.12 12.07
CA TYR A 96 2.13 -4.14 12.66
C TYR A 96 2.74 -3.56 13.94
N PRO A 97 3.15 -2.28 13.94
CA PRO A 97 3.97 -1.72 15.03
C PRO A 97 3.27 -1.65 16.38
N LYS A 98 1.93 -1.81 16.44
CA LYS A 98 1.18 -1.83 17.69
C LYS A 98 1.09 -3.22 18.34
N ILE A 99 1.65 -4.26 17.71
CA ILE A 99 1.69 -5.61 18.25
C ILE A 99 3.13 -5.95 18.59
N ASN A 100 3.37 -6.37 19.84
CA ASN A 100 4.70 -6.74 20.32
C ASN A 100 5.26 -7.94 19.54
N ALA A 101 6.56 -7.96 19.32
CA ALA A 101 7.27 -9.09 18.73
C ALA A 101 6.93 -10.40 19.45
N GLY A 102 6.85 -11.49 18.70
CA GLY A 102 6.44 -12.81 19.20
C GLY A 102 4.92 -13.00 19.29
N ARG A 103 4.13 -12.05 18.84
CA ARG A 103 2.66 -12.18 18.75
C ARG A 103 2.20 -12.07 17.32
N ILE A 104 1.12 -12.79 17.00
CA ILE A 104 0.44 -12.76 15.71
C ILE A 104 -1.02 -12.38 15.98
N ALA A 105 -1.55 -11.45 15.18
CA ALA A 105 -2.97 -11.15 15.17
C ALA A 105 -3.63 -11.78 13.94
N VAL A 106 -4.77 -12.39 14.15
CA VAL A 106 -5.64 -12.92 13.10
C VAL A 106 -7.06 -12.45 13.34
N LYS A 107 -7.78 -12.21 12.25
CA LYS A 107 -9.18 -11.76 12.30
C LYS A 107 -9.95 -12.46 11.20
N SER A 108 -11.17 -12.85 11.51
CA SER A 108 -12.13 -13.31 10.50
C SER A 108 -12.71 -12.11 9.74
N GLY A 109 -12.87 -12.24 8.42
CA GLY A 109 -13.37 -11.17 7.55
C GLY A 109 -12.27 -10.22 7.06
N PRO A 110 -12.63 -9.05 6.54
CA PRO A 110 -11.69 -8.08 5.98
C PRO A 110 -10.68 -7.57 7.02
N ILE A 111 -9.40 -7.57 6.65
CA ILE A 111 -8.29 -7.09 7.48
C ILE A 111 -7.74 -5.77 6.93
N ALA A 112 -7.67 -5.64 5.59
CA ALA A 112 -7.20 -4.45 4.91
C ALA A 112 -8.34 -3.79 4.12
N ALA A 113 -8.19 -2.49 3.83
CA ALA A 113 -9.05 -1.75 2.92
C ALA A 113 -8.45 -1.72 1.51
N THR A 114 -9.27 -1.42 0.52
CA THR A 114 -8.80 -1.02 -0.81
C THR A 114 -8.30 0.41 -0.78
N VAL A 115 -7.32 0.72 -1.62
CA VAL A 115 -6.82 2.09 -1.82
C VAL A 115 -7.13 2.52 -3.24
N GLU A 116 -7.74 3.70 -3.36
CA GLU A 116 -8.01 4.33 -4.63
C GLU A 116 -7.23 5.64 -4.71
N LEU A 117 -6.52 5.85 -5.82
CA LEU A 117 -5.84 7.10 -6.13
C LEU A 117 -6.70 7.91 -7.08
N ILE A 118 -7.00 9.15 -6.70
CA ILE A 118 -7.83 10.06 -7.50
C ILE A 118 -7.04 11.32 -7.81
N ASP A 119 -6.76 11.53 -9.09
CA ASP A 119 -6.16 12.76 -9.60
C ASP A 119 -7.25 13.69 -10.13
N ILE A 120 -7.38 14.88 -9.55
CA ILE A 120 -8.34 15.88 -9.97
C ILE A 120 -7.61 17.08 -10.56
N LYS A 121 -7.85 17.36 -11.84
CA LYS A 121 -7.27 18.51 -12.53
C LYS A 121 -8.32 19.56 -12.80
N LEU A 122 -8.21 20.72 -12.13
CA LEU A 122 -9.04 21.89 -12.40
C LEU A 122 -8.41 22.72 -13.52
N LYS A 123 -9.24 23.13 -14.47
CA LYS A 123 -8.85 24.03 -15.56
C LYS A 123 -9.85 25.16 -15.68
N GLY A 124 -9.37 26.37 -15.85
CA GLY A 124 -10.22 27.55 -16.00
C GLY A 124 -9.52 28.63 -16.81
N MET A 125 -10.28 29.61 -17.24
CA MET A 125 -9.76 30.78 -17.92
C MET A 125 -9.02 31.67 -16.93
N GLY A 126 -7.75 31.95 -17.20
CA GLY A 126 -6.95 32.92 -16.47
C GLY A 126 -7.33 34.36 -16.83
N GLY A 127 -6.98 35.33 -15.98
CA GLY A 127 -7.24 36.73 -16.22
C GLY A 127 -6.43 37.62 -15.28
N HIS A 128 -6.61 38.93 -15.43
CA HIS A 128 -5.94 39.90 -14.59
C HIS A 128 -6.62 39.95 -13.20
N THR A 129 -5.82 39.93 -12.15
CA THR A 129 -6.32 39.91 -10.75
C THR A 129 -7.24 41.06 -10.37
N SER A 130 -7.15 42.21 -11.06
CA SER A 130 -8.06 43.37 -10.86
C SER A 130 -9.43 43.18 -11.52
N ARG A 131 -9.63 42.11 -12.29
CA ARG A 131 -10.87 41.80 -13.03
C ARG A 131 -11.34 40.40 -12.75
N PRO A 132 -11.71 40.08 -11.51
CA PRO A 132 -12.04 38.71 -11.12
C PRO A 132 -13.27 38.15 -11.86
N ASN A 133 -14.12 39.00 -12.38
CA ASN A 133 -15.30 38.64 -13.19
C ASN A 133 -14.93 38.16 -14.61
N GLU A 134 -13.69 38.36 -15.05
CA GLU A 134 -13.18 37.93 -16.38
C GLU A 134 -12.32 36.64 -16.27
N SER A 135 -12.21 36.03 -15.09
CA SER A 135 -11.38 34.84 -14.84
C SER A 135 -12.09 33.84 -13.94
N VAL A 136 -11.55 32.63 -13.87
CA VAL A 136 -11.97 31.61 -12.93
C VAL A 136 -10.94 31.50 -11.82
N ASP A 137 -11.36 31.75 -10.57
CA ASP A 137 -10.51 31.58 -9.40
C ASP A 137 -10.37 30.08 -9.08
N LEU A 138 -9.31 29.48 -9.61
CA LEU A 138 -9.03 28.05 -9.41
C LEU A 138 -8.54 27.75 -8.00
N VAL A 139 -7.92 28.73 -7.31
CA VAL A 139 -7.50 28.56 -5.91
C VAL A 139 -8.71 28.46 -5.01
N TRP A 140 -9.70 29.33 -5.22
CA TRP A 140 -10.97 29.24 -4.51
C TRP A 140 -11.71 27.95 -4.84
N ALA A 141 -11.83 27.59 -6.12
CA ALA A 141 -12.52 26.37 -6.57
C ALA A 141 -11.90 25.10 -5.97
N GLN A 142 -10.56 25.02 -5.94
CA GLN A 142 -9.84 23.92 -5.31
C GLN A 142 -10.10 23.85 -3.81
N SER A 143 -10.12 25.00 -3.11
CA SER A 143 -10.41 25.02 -1.68
C SER A 143 -11.82 24.53 -1.37
N GLN A 144 -12.81 24.90 -2.20
CA GLN A 144 -14.18 24.43 -2.09
C GLN A 144 -14.30 22.94 -2.37
N LEU A 145 -13.56 22.43 -3.36
CA LEU A 145 -13.54 21.01 -3.68
C LEU A 145 -13.04 20.17 -2.50
N VAL A 146 -11.91 20.56 -1.88
CA VAL A 146 -11.36 19.87 -0.71
C VAL A 146 -12.38 19.81 0.42
N ASN A 147 -12.95 20.96 0.80
CA ASN A 147 -13.95 21.03 1.88
C ASN A 147 -15.23 20.22 1.56
N SER A 148 -15.69 20.29 0.30
CA SER A 148 -16.92 19.58 -0.11
C SER A 148 -16.73 18.07 -0.12
N LEU A 149 -15.57 17.57 -0.56
CA LEU A 149 -15.26 16.14 -0.56
C LEU A 149 -15.18 15.61 0.86
N GLU A 150 -14.51 16.32 1.77
CA GLU A 150 -14.43 15.93 3.18
C GLU A 150 -15.84 15.87 3.82
N GLN A 151 -16.66 16.89 3.60
CA GLN A 151 -18.03 16.91 4.10
C GLN A 151 -18.89 15.79 3.50
N SER A 152 -18.76 15.54 2.20
CA SER A 152 -19.54 14.50 1.50
C SER A 152 -19.22 13.10 2.02
N ILE A 153 -17.94 12.80 2.28
CA ILE A 153 -17.51 11.53 2.87
C ILE A 153 -18.06 11.41 4.30
N ASN A 154 -17.91 12.45 5.13
CA ASN A 154 -18.32 12.41 6.54
C ASN A 154 -19.84 12.33 6.73
N HIS A 155 -20.65 12.81 5.78
CA HIS A 155 -22.11 12.85 5.89
C HIS A 155 -22.83 11.92 4.90
N GLY A 156 -22.16 11.51 3.82
CA GLY A 156 -22.79 10.70 2.77
C GLY A 156 -22.53 9.20 2.90
N ILE A 157 -21.58 8.79 3.71
CA ILE A 157 -21.22 7.39 3.92
C ILE A 157 -21.66 6.97 5.33
N ASP A 158 -22.14 5.73 5.45
CA ASP A 158 -22.47 5.16 6.76
C ASP A 158 -21.22 5.17 7.66
N GLN A 159 -21.35 5.71 8.86
CA GLN A 159 -20.25 5.80 9.83
C GLN A 159 -19.70 4.43 10.25
N GLN A 160 -20.39 3.34 9.95
CA GLN A 160 -19.91 1.98 10.17
C GLN A 160 -19.00 1.49 9.04
N GLU A 161 -19.00 2.15 7.87
CA GLU A 161 -18.09 1.87 6.76
C GLU A 161 -16.77 2.62 6.97
N PRO A 162 -15.65 1.92 7.16
CA PRO A 162 -14.36 2.55 7.44
C PRO A 162 -13.76 3.15 6.15
N VAL A 163 -14.14 4.38 5.84
CA VAL A 163 -13.59 5.13 4.71
C VAL A 163 -12.66 6.22 5.22
N VAL A 164 -11.48 6.32 4.63
CA VAL A 164 -10.51 7.38 4.90
C VAL A 164 -10.27 8.15 3.62
N LEU A 165 -10.51 9.46 3.65
CA LEU A 165 -10.09 10.38 2.59
C LEU A 165 -8.85 11.14 3.06
N ALA A 166 -7.79 11.10 2.25
CA ALA A 166 -6.56 11.85 2.50
C ALA A 166 -6.16 12.64 1.24
N PHE A 167 -5.84 13.92 1.42
CA PHE A 167 -5.29 14.75 0.36
C PHE A 167 -3.76 14.70 0.43
N GLY A 168 -3.15 13.96 -0.47
CA GLY A 168 -1.70 13.74 -0.47
C GLY A 168 -0.90 14.89 -1.09
N LYS A 169 -1.46 15.56 -2.11
CA LYS A 169 -0.77 16.64 -2.83
C LYS A 169 -1.75 17.63 -3.44
N VAL A 170 -1.40 18.88 -3.36
CA VAL A 170 -2.04 20.00 -4.09
C VAL A 170 -0.95 20.84 -4.71
N GLU A 171 -1.07 21.13 -6.01
CA GLU A 171 -0.14 21.98 -6.74
C GLU A 171 -0.88 22.81 -7.80
N GLY A 172 -0.36 24.01 -8.10
CA GLY A 172 -0.93 24.91 -9.09
C GLY A 172 -0.04 26.12 -9.38
#